data_bb2cdb776c08205ac5b1de8bdbb46773
#
_entry.id   bb2cdb776c08205ac5b1de8bdbb46773
#
_cell.length_a   1.000
_cell.length_b   1.000
_cell.length_c   1.000
_cell.angle_alpha   90.00
_cell.angle_beta   90.00
_cell.angle_gamma   90.00
#
_symmetry.space_group_name_H-M   'P 1'
#
loop_
_entity.id
_entity.type
_entity.pdbx_description
1 polymer ?
#
loop_
_entity_poly.entity_id
_entity_poly.type
_entity_poly.pdbx_seq_one_letter_code
_entity_poly.pdbx_strand_id
1 'polypeptide(L)'
;MRRTCPAMPSPSKKSSRRPGELETYKKKRDFALTPEPSGKKAEPGKRLRFVVQMHHATRLHYDFRLEAGGVLASWAVPKGPTLAPLDRRLAMHVEDHPLDYRDFEGNIPAGQYGAGSVIVWDKGTYTLAEGDDPAAEIADGKIKFILQGKKLRGEFTLVRIKGREGENGDPWLLIKDRDQHADPKYDPVDHPESVTSGKTLDDVAHNPRAKIWNSKQKARHATAPRIPARVKRDPLPKLKSVMLATLIDEPFDDDGWLFEIKWDGYRAICTIDEKGTLTLASRNDIDFLARFPDLSGLADAFKSVPIIVDGEIVSLDDEGRSSFQRLQESQNTAAALTFAAFDLIYADGRDLRKTPLEERKALLERMIRDDEMVLYSKHVVGKGTSLFDVAQKRRLEGIVGKKRASQYQERRSRDWVKIKAQLNQEFVVGGWTDPRGSRTGFGALLLGAYVGPAFRYVGHVGTGFSQKVLRELHERLVGLERKTSPFDTAVESNMHPHWVKPELVVEVRFTEWTRDKLLRHPAYIGLRPDKAAKNVTLELPARVRTA
;
A
#
# COMPACT_ATOMS: atom_id res chain seq x y z
N MET A 1 -49.48 -32.90 31.27
CA MET A 1 -49.30 -32.01 30.11
C MET A 1 -47.80 -31.74 29.94
N ARG A 2 -47.16 -32.46 29.04
CA ARG A 2 -45.74 -32.25 28.70
C ARG A 2 -45.69 -31.25 27.53
N ARG A 3 -45.05 -30.07 27.72
CA ARG A 3 -44.82 -29.08 26.67
C ARG A 3 -43.62 -29.53 25.85
N THR A 4 -43.85 -29.83 24.58
CA THR A 4 -42.81 -30.08 23.57
C THR A 4 -42.24 -28.72 23.11
N CYS A 5 -40.90 -28.52 23.29
CA CYS A 5 -40.19 -27.43 22.67
C CYS A 5 -40.05 -27.69 21.16
N PRO A 6 -40.20 -26.67 20.31
CA PRO A 6 -39.91 -26.79 18.88
C PRO A 6 -38.38 -26.84 18.65
N ALA A 7 -37.96 -27.78 17.80
CA ALA A 7 -36.59 -27.96 17.38
C ALA A 7 -36.11 -26.72 16.62
N MET A 8 -34.91 -26.21 16.98
CA MET A 8 -34.22 -25.17 16.20
C MET A 8 -33.84 -25.71 14.81
N PRO A 9 -33.96 -24.91 13.75
CA PRO A 9 -33.46 -25.33 12.44
C PRO A 9 -31.93 -25.45 12.48
N SER A 10 -31.43 -26.59 12.00
CA SER A 10 -30.00 -26.84 11.78
C SER A 10 -29.40 -25.77 10.87
N PRO A 11 -28.13 -25.31 11.10
CA PRO A 11 -27.49 -24.32 10.24
C PRO A 11 -27.36 -24.88 8.82
N SER A 12 -27.90 -24.15 7.86
CA SER A 12 -27.80 -24.46 6.43
C SER A 12 -26.32 -24.62 6.06
N LYS A 13 -25.95 -25.81 5.55
CA LYS A 13 -24.67 -26.02 4.87
C LYS A 13 -24.56 -24.98 3.75
N LYS A 14 -23.69 -23.97 3.90
CA LYS A 14 -23.30 -23.11 2.77
C LYS A 14 -22.66 -24.02 1.74
N SER A 15 -23.34 -24.21 0.62
CA SER A 15 -22.92 -25.00 -0.53
C SER A 15 -21.60 -24.42 -1.07
N SER A 16 -20.60 -25.26 -1.24
CA SER A 16 -19.38 -24.93 -1.98
C SER A 16 -19.77 -24.45 -3.38
N ARG A 17 -19.18 -23.31 -3.80
CA ARG A 17 -19.52 -22.66 -5.07
C ARG A 17 -19.10 -23.56 -6.23
N ARG A 18 -20.04 -23.93 -7.10
CA ARG A 18 -19.78 -24.71 -8.30
C ARG A 18 -19.17 -23.78 -9.36
N PRO A 19 -18.05 -24.15 -10.06
CA PRO A 19 -17.51 -23.35 -11.14
C PRO A 19 -18.54 -23.07 -12.23
N GLY A 20 -18.50 -21.85 -12.82
CA GLY A 20 -19.37 -21.48 -13.93
C GLY A 20 -19.96 -20.07 -13.89
N GLU A 21 -19.66 -19.27 -12.88
CA GLU A 21 -20.20 -17.91 -12.73
C GLU A 21 -19.11 -16.83 -12.95
N LEU A 22 -19.24 -16.06 -14.02
CA LEU A 22 -18.33 -14.95 -14.35
C LEU A 22 -18.74 -13.59 -13.76
N GLU A 23 -19.80 -13.53 -12.95
CA GLU A 23 -20.28 -12.26 -12.40
C GLU A 23 -19.26 -11.59 -11.49
N THR A 24 -18.59 -12.34 -10.61
CA THR A 24 -17.55 -11.79 -9.72
C THR A 24 -16.36 -11.30 -10.51
N TYR A 25 -15.95 -12.01 -11.55
CA TYR A 25 -14.91 -11.61 -12.49
C TYR A 25 -15.25 -10.28 -13.16
N LYS A 26 -16.50 -10.14 -13.68
CA LYS A 26 -16.97 -8.93 -14.36
C LYS A 26 -17.13 -7.74 -13.41
N LYS A 27 -17.60 -7.95 -12.19
CA LYS A 27 -17.77 -6.88 -11.18
C LYS A 27 -16.45 -6.26 -10.71
N LYS A 28 -15.36 -7.02 -10.75
CA LYS A 28 -14.03 -6.57 -10.30
C LYS A 28 -13.23 -5.84 -11.36
N ARG A 29 -13.70 -5.78 -12.61
CA ARG A 29 -12.93 -5.28 -13.76
C ARG A 29 -13.70 -4.23 -14.54
N ASP A 30 -12.98 -3.21 -14.98
CA ASP A 30 -13.45 -2.26 -15.98
C ASP A 30 -12.80 -2.61 -17.33
N PHE A 31 -13.54 -3.33 -18.16
CA PHE A 31 -13.05 -3.77 -19.48
C PHE A 31 -12.84 -2.63 -20.49
N ALA A 32 -13.18 -1.41 -20.14
CA ALA A 32 -12.76 -0.23 -20.89
C ALA A 32 -11.31 0.18 -20.57
N LEU A 33 -10.77 -0.27 -19.42
CA LEU A 33 -9.48 0.13 -18.89
C LEU A 33 -8.46 -1.01 -18.78
N THR A 34 -8.91 -2.28 -18.83
CA THR A 34 -8.03 -3.46 -18.78
C THR A 34 -7.96 -4.20 -20.11
N PRO A 35 -6.78 -4.74 -20.51
CA PRO A 35 -6.65 -5.60 -21.69
C PRO A 35 -7.20 -7.01 -21.48
N GLU A 36 -7.69 -7.33 -20.32
CA GLU A 36 -8.21 -8.65 -19.98
C GLU A 36 -9.47 -8.98 -20.81
N PRO A 37 -9.64 -10.23 -21.24
CA PRO A 37 -10.84 -10.65 -21.97
C PRO A 37 -12.11 -10.47 -21.14
N SER A 38 -13.12 -9.79 -21.68
CA SER A 38 -14.44 -9.66 -21.03
C SER A 38 -15.27 -10.95 -21.04
N GLY A 39 -14.88 -11.91 -21.88
CA GLY A 39 -15.30 -13.29 -22.03
C GLY A 39 -16.80 -13.60 -21.99
N LYS A 40 -17.22 -14.51 -22.83
CA LYS A 40 -18.49 -15.22 -22.71
C LYS A 40 -18.23 -16.60 -22.13
N LYS A 41 -19.18 -17.15 -21.39
CA LYS A 41 -19.15 -18.57 -21.05
C LYS A 41 -19.19 -19.35 -22.36
N ALA A 42 -18.22 -20.24 -22.57
CA ALA A 42 -18.12 -21.02 -23.79
C ALA A 42 -18.57 -22.48 -23.52
N GLU A 43 -19.02 -23.15 -24.56
CA GLU A 43 -19.26 -24.59 -24.49
C GLU A 43 -17.95 -25.33 -24.19
N PRO A 44 -17.96 -26.35 -23.31
CA PRO A 44 -16.79 -27.15 -23.01
C PRO A 44 -16.19 -27.77 -24.26
N GLY A 45 -14.89 -27.62 -24.44
CA GLY A 45 -14.19 -28.28 -25.57
C GLY A 45 -14.13 -29.81 -25.41
N LYS A 46 -13.86 -30.53 -26.51
CA LYS A 46 -13.67 -32.00 -26.48
C LYS A 46 -12.49 -32.45 -25.60
N ARG A 47 -11.58 -31.55 -25.25
CA ARG A 47 -10.43 -31.80 -24.37
C ARG A 47 -10.35 -30.68 -23.31
N LEU A 48 -10.26 -31.06 -22.07
CA LEU A 48 -10.08 -30.16 -20.94
C LEU A 48 -8.69 -29.53 -20.99
N ARG A 49 -8.61 -28.24 -20.73
CA ARG A 49 -7.38 -27.43 -20.83
C ARG A 49 -7.00 -26.84 -19.50
N PHE A 50 -5.72 -26.62 -19.29
CA PHE A 50 -5.21 -25.87 -18.16
C PHE A 50 -4.24 -24.78 -18.60
N VAL A 51 -4.05 -23.80 -17.75
CA VAL A 51 -3.01 -22.78 -17.88
C VAL A 51 -2.47 -22.42 -16.49
N VAL A 52 -1.19 -22.14 -16.43
CA VAL A 52 -0.54 -21.49 -15.30
C VAL A 52 0.00 -20.17 -15.79
N GLN A 53 -0.45 -19.08 -15.20
CA GLN A 53 0.05 -17.74 -15.51
C GLN A 53 0.92 -17.26 -14.37
N MET A 54 2.18 -16.91 -14.65
CA MET A 54 3.05 -16.24 -13.71
C MET A 54 2.69 -14.77 -13.71
N HIS A 55 2.38 -14.24 -12.54
CA HIS A 55 1.80 -12.92 -12.38
C HIS A 55 2.55 -12.14 -11.32
N HIS A 56 3.12 -11.01 -11.71
CA HIS A 56 3.75 -10.06 -10.80
C HIS A 56 2.81 -8.89 -10.56
N ALA A 57 1.87 -9.08 -9.62
CA ALA A 57 0.99 -8.02 -9.12
C ALA A 57 1.68 -7.30 -7.95
N THR A 58 1.06 -7.25 -6.77
CA THR A 58 1.70 -6.77 -5.52
C THR A 58 2.82 -7.70 -5.07
N ARG A 59 2.72 -9.00 -5.39
CA ARG A 59 3.73 -10.05 -5.15
C ARG A 59 3.70 -11.02 -6.31
N LEU A 60 4.84 -11.63 -6.59
CA LEU A 60 4.92 -12.73 -7.53
C LEU A 60 4.08 -13.91 -7.03
N HIS A 61 3.22 -14.43 -7.89
CA HIS A 61 2.45 -15.64 -7.68
C HIS A 61 2.14 -16.31 -9.01
N TYR A 62 1.61 -17.52 -8.95
CA TYR A 62 1.24 -18.30 -10.13
C TYR A 62 -0.25 -18.58 -10.06
N ASP A 63 -0.99 -18.14 -11.05
CA ASP A 63 -2.41 -18.43 -11.20
C ASP A 63 -2.58 -19.77 -11.91
N PHE A 64 -2.89 -20.81 -11.16
CA PHE A 64 -3.19 -22.14 -11.65
C PHE A 64 -4.67 -22.22 -12.01
N ARG A 65 -4.98 -22.59 -13.27
CA ARG A 65 -6.36 -22.58 -13.77
C ARG A 65 -6.69 -23.87 -14.53
N LEU A 66 -7.86 -24.44 -14.21
CA LEU A 66 -8.43 -25.62 -14.85
C LEU A 66 -9.75 -25.27 -15.56
N GLU A 67 -9.93 -25.72 -16.80
CA GLU A 67 -11.20 -25.62 -17.51
C GLU A 67 -12.24 -26.52 -16.84
N ALA A 68 -13.30 -25.94 -16.27
CA ALA A 68 -14.38 -26.66 -15.60
C ALA A 68 -15.69 -25.89 -15.76
N GLY A 69 -16.77 -26.56 -16.15
CA GLY A 69 -18.09 -25.93 -16.28
C GLY A 69 -18.16 -24.76 -17.28
N GLY A 70 -17.28 -24.73 -18.30
CA GLY A 70 -17.23 -23.68 -19.34
C GLY A 70 -16.50 -22.40 -18.93
N VAL A 71 -15.72 -22.43 -17.84
CA VAL A 71 -14.87 -21.37 -17.33
C VAL A 71 -13.51 -21.91 -16.91
N LEU A 72 -12.59 -21.04 -16.52
CA LEU A 72 -11.34 -21.38 -15.86
C LEU A 72 -11.50 -21.24 -14.34
N ALA A 73 -11.73 -22.35 -13.64
CA ALA A 73 -11.62 -22.40 -12.19
C ALA A 73 -10.19 -22.09 -11.78
N SER A 74 -9.97 -21.18 -10.81
CA SER A 74 -8.69 -20.50 -10.64
C SER A 74 -8.19 -20.51 -9.19
N TRP A 75 -6.88 -20.78 -9.02
CA TRP A 75 -6.19 -20.74 -7.73
C TRP A 75 -4.91 -19.92 -7.82
N ALA A 76 -4.72 -18.98 -6.91
CA ALA A 76 -3.46 -18.27 -6.74
C ALA A 76 -2.50 -19.12 -5.89
N VAL A 77 -1.31 -19.44 -6.41
CA VAL A 77 -0.28 -20.28 -5.79
C VAL A 77 0.96 -19.42 -5.54
N PRO A 78 1.19 -18.90 -4.31
CA PRO A 78 2.25 -17.91 -4.04
C PRO A 78 3.67 -18.41 -4.33
N LYS A 79 3.95 -19.69 -4.07
CA LYS A 79 5.27 -20.31 -4.31
C LYS A 79 5.35 -21.07 -5.65
N GLY A 80 4.33 -20.94 -6.49
CA GLY A 80 4.24 -21.70 -7.75
C GLY A 80 3.97 -23.20 -7.58
N PRO A 81 3.49 -23.86 -8.64
CA PRO A 81 3.37 -25.31 -8.68
C PRO A 81 4.74 -25.97 -8.72
N THR A 82 4.85 -27.20 -8.21
CA THR A 82 6.11 -27.95 -8.15
C THR A 82 5.92 -29.38 -8.67
N LEU A 83 7.00 -30.01 -9.11
CA LEU A 83 7.06 -31.43 -9.40
C LEU A 83 7.58 -32.28 -8.21
N ALA A 84 7.85 -31.65 -7.07
CA ALA A 84 8.30 -32.34 -5.85
C ALA A 84 7.11 -32.90 -5.06
N PRO A 85 6.98 -34.24 -4.90
CA PRO A 85 5.80 -34.86 -4.26
C PRO A 85 5.67 -34.59 -2.75
N LEU A 86 6.72 -34.16 -2.08
CA LEU A 86 6.70 -33.83 -0.66
C LEU A 86 6.22 -32.39 -0.38
N ASP A 87 6.25 -31.55 -1.39
CA ASP A 87 5.86 -30.16 -1.28
C ASP A 87 4.34 -29.99 -1.46
N ARG A 88 3.70 -29.48 -0.42
CA ARG A 88 2.28 -29.11 -0.46
C ARG A 88 2.20 -27.60 -0.68
N ARG A 89 1.80 -27.19 -1.89
CA ARG A 89 1.72 -25.76 -2.24
C ARG A 89 0.34 -25.21 -1.85
N LEU A 90 0.32 -24.15 -1.03
CA LEU A 90 -0.90 -23.42 -0.77
C LEU A 90 -1.45 -22.87 -2.09
N ALA A 91 -2.75 -23.08 -2.32
CA ALA A 91 -3.47 -22.62 -3.49
C ALA A 91 -4.77 -21.94 -3.04
N MET A 92 -4.88 -20.63 -3.17
CA MET A 92 -6.07 -19.87 -2.77
C MET A 92 -7.08 -19.87 -3.91
N HIS A 93 -8.27 -20.47 -3.70
CA HIS A 93 -9.33 -20.47 -4.70
C HIS A 93 -9.86 -19.02 -4.86
N VAL A 94 -9.80 -18.51 -6.06
CA VAL A 94 -10.19 -17.14 -6.43
C VAL A 94 -11.39 -17.17 -7.38
N GLU A 95 -11.76 -16.04 -7.97
CA GLU A 95 -12.87 -15.98 -8.94
C GLU A 95 -12.55 -16.76 -10.22
N ASP A 96 -13.60 -17.34 -10.82
CA ASP A 96 -13.52 -17.99 -12.13
C ASP A 96 -13.22 -16.98 -13.23
N HIS A 97 -12.44 -17.39 -14.23
CA HIS A 97 -12.07 -16.58 -15.39
C HIS A 97 -12.68 -17.13 -16.70
N PRO A 98 -12.87 -16.29 -17.71
CA PRO A 98 -13.35 -16.77 -19.03
C PRO A 98 -12.28 -17.62 -19.72
N LEU A 99 -12.69 -18.55 -20.59
CA LEU A 99 -11.77 -19.44 -21.30
C LEU A 99 -10.73 -18.68 -22.15
N ASP A 100 -11.11 -17.53 -22.71
CA ASP A 100 -10.21 -16.68 -23.49
C ASP A 100 -9.05 -16.11 -22.68
N TYR A 101 -9.16 -16.08 -21.35
CA TYR A 101 -8.09 -15.62 -20.46
C TYR A 101 -6.86 -16.53 -20.48
N ARG A 102 -7.02 -17.77 -20.93
CA ARG A 102 -5.94 -18.78 -20.99
C ARG A 102 -4.72 -18.30 -21.79
N ASP A 103 -4.93 -17.53 -22.85
CA ASP A 103 -3.86 -17.09 -23.74
C ASP A 103 -3.44 -15.62 -23.45
N PHE A 104 -3.88 -15.06 -22.33
CA PHE A 104 -3.56 -13.69 -21.97
C PHE A 104 -2.11 -13.56 -21.45
N GLU A 105 -1.32 -12.74 -22.15
CA GLU A 105 -0.02 -12.23 -21.73
C GLU A 105 0.00 -10.72 -21.93
N GLY A 106 0.50 -9.97 -20.95
CA GLY A 106 0.57 -8.52 -21.04
C GLY A 106 0.55 -7.83 -19.67
N ASN A 107 0.42 -6.51 -19.69
CA ASN A 107 0.34 -5.70 -18.50
C ASN A 107 -1.11 -5.34 -18.19
N ILE A 108 -1.58 -5.71 -17.00
CA ILE A 108 -2.84 -5.22 -16.43
C ILE A 108 -2.54 -3.82 -15.86
N PRO A 109 -3.24 -2.76 -16.33
CA PRO A 109 -2.91 -1.40 -15.95
C PRO A 109 -3.00 -1.15 -14.45
N ALA A 110 -2.15 -0.27 -13.96
CA ALA A 110 -2.18 0.18 -12.57
C ALA A 110 -3.58 0.74 -12.21
N GLY A 111 -4.06 0.40 -11.02
CA GLY A 111 -5.41 0.80 -10.55
C GLY A 111 -6.52 -0.19 -10.92
N GLN A 112 -6.26 -1.18 -11.80
CA GLN A 112 -7.17 -2.28 -12.04
C GLN A 112 -6.95 -3.42 -11.04
N TYR A 113 -7.97 -4.24 -10.81
CA TYR A 113 -7.84 -5.43 -10.00
C TYR A 113 -6.83 -6.39 -10.62
N GLY A 114 -5.83 -6.83 -9.84
CA GLY A 114 -4.75 -7.67 -10.35
C GLY A 114 -3.72 -6.92 -11.21
N ALA A 115 -3.56 -5.59 -11.04
CA ALA A 115 -2.56 -4.81 -11.79
C ALA A 115 -1.16 -5.42 -11.71
N GLY A 116 -0.48 -5.51 -12.87
CA GLY A 116 0.86 -6.09 -12.97
C GLY A 116 1.09 -6.85 -14.29
N SER A 117 2.27 -7.44 -14.43
CA SER A 117 2.67 -8.19 -15.63
C SER A 117 2.27 -9.65 -15.51
N VAL A 118 1.76 -10.20 -16.59
CA VAL A 118 1.29 -11.59 -16.71
C VAL A 118 1.92 -12.27 -17.91
N ILE A 119 2.45 -13.48 -17.71
CA ILE A 119 2.90 -14.37 -18.79
C ILE A 119 2.24 -15.74 -18.68
N VAL A 120 2.07 -16.44 -19.81
CA VAL A 120 1.63 -17.84 -19.83
C VAL A 120 2.83 -18.74 -19.50
N TRP A 121 3.01 -18.99 -18.18
CA TRP A 121 4.16 -19.74 -17.67
C TRP A 121 4.13 -21.22 -18.09
N ASP A 122 2.94 -21.85 -18.05
CA ASP A 122 2.70 -23.20 -18.64
C ASP A 122 1.27 -23.32 -19.14
N LYS A 123 1.03 -24.16 -20.12
CA LYS A 123 -0.30 -24.52 -20.61
C LYS A 123 -0.31 -25.88 -21.29
N GLY A 124 -1.48 -26.51 -21.30
CA GLY A 124 -1.67 -27.80 -21.92
C GLY A 124 -3.10 -28.32 -21.80
N THR A 125 -3.20 -29.64 -21.83
CA THR A 125 -4.44 -30.35 -21.56
C THR A 125 -4.35 -31.13 -20.26
N TYR A 126 -5.49 -31.49 -19.71
CA TYR A 126 -5.55 -32.40 -18.59
C TYR A 126 -6.70 -33.41 -18.73
N THR A 127 -6.60 -34.53 -18.03
CA THR A 127 -7.65 -35.52 -17.85
C THR A 127 -7.89 -35.75 -16.38
N LEU A 128 -9.10 -36.09 -15.99
CA LEU A 128 -9.36 -36.53 -14.64
C LEU A 128 -8.70 -37.89 -14.38
N ALA A 129 -8.07 -38.05 -13.22
CA ALA A 129 -7.58 -39.36 -12.75
C ALA A 129 -8.68 -40.11 -11.98
N GLU A 130 -9.62 -39.38 -11.38
CA GLU A 130 -10.80 -39.87 -10.67
C GLU A 130 -12.01 -39.02 -11.10
N GLY A 131 -13.21 -39.59 -11.17
CA GLY A 131 -14.43 -38.89 -11.57
C GLY A 131 -14.55 -38.61 -13.08
N ASP A 132 -15.60 -37.88 -13.46
CA ASP A 132 -15.93 -37.55 -14.87
C ASP A 132 -16.35 -36.08 -15.09
N ASP A 133 -16.72 -35.33 -14.04
CA ASP A 133 -17.08 -33.90 -14.08
C ASP A 133 -16.14 -33.06 -13.20
N PRO A 134 -15.21 -32.31 -13.78
CA PRO A 134 -14.28 -31.49 -13.01
C PRO A 134 -14.97 -30.41 -12.17
N ALA A 135 -16.15 -29.92 -12.59
CA ALA A 135 -16.88 -28.92 -11.84
C ALA A 135 -17.54 -29.52 -10.57
N ALA A 136 -17.98 -30.78 -10.65
CA ALA A 136 -18.50 -31.52 -9.49
C ALA A 136 -17.36 -31.82 -8.49
N GLU A 137 -16.22 -32.36 -8.97
CA GLU A 137 -15.06 -32.66 -8.13
C GLU A 137 -14.55 -31.42 -7.37
N ILE A 138 -14.45 -30.27 -8.04
CA ILE A 138 -14.06 -29.00 -7.41
C ILE A 138 -15.10 -28.59 -6.34
N ALA A 139 -16.38 -28.71 -6.64
CA ALA A 139 -17.45 -28.41 -5.67
C ALA A 139 -17.38 -29.29 -4.42
N ASP A 140 -17.03 -30.56 -4.57
CA ASP A 140 -16.85 -31.50 -3.47
C ASP A 140 -15.56 -31.26 -2.66
N GLY A 141 -14.66 -30.43 -3.20
CA GLY A 141 -13.46 -29.99 -2.50
C GLY A 141 -12.23 -30.86 -2.71
N LYS A 142 -12.24 -31.74 -3.68
CA LYS A 142 -11.07 -32.54 -4.11
C LYS A 142 -11.18 -32.81 -5.61
N ILE A 143 -10.11 -32.55 -6.35
CA ILE A 143 -10.01 -32.96 -7.75
C ILE A 143 -8.63 -33.57 -7.99
N LYS A 144 -8.59 -34.73 -8.67
CA LYS A 144 -7.38 -35.46 -9.04
C LYS A 144 -7.28 -35.53 -10.56
N PHE A 145 -6.15 -35.10 -11.11
CA PHE A 145 -5.99 -34.90 -12.54
C PHE A 145 -4.56 -35.13 -13.03
N ILE A 146 -4.43 -35.44 -14.33
CA ILE A 146 -3.16 -35.69 -15.00
C ILE A 146 -2.89 -34.54 -15.98
N LEU A 147 -1.82 -33.77 -15.77
CA LEU A 147 -1.40 -32.67 -16.63
C LEU A 147 -0.53 -33.16 -17.79
N GLN A 148 -0.73 -32.52 -18.94
CA GLN A 148 0.08 -32.66 -20.16
C GLN A 148 0.49 -31.28 -20.63
N GLY A 149 1.33 -30.60 -19.82
CA GLY A 149 1.92 -29.29 -20.12
C GLY A 149 3.31 -29.39 -20.72
N LYS A 150 3.92 -28.24 -20.95
CA LYS A 150 5.33 -28.16 -21.36
C LYS A 150 6.26 -28.30 -20.14
N LYS A 151 5.92 -27.66 -19.03
CA LYS A 151 6.68 -27.67 -17.76
C LYS A 151 6.09 -28.66 -16.76
N LEU A 152 4.77 -28.64 -16.57
CA LEU A 152 4.08 -29.51 -15.61
C LEU A 152 3.51 -30.74 -16.32
N ARG A 153 3.85 -31.91 -15.82
CA ARG A 153 3.38 -33.22 -16.33
C ARG A 153 3.06 -34.16 -15.19
N GLY A 154 2.17 -35.13 -15.51
CA GLY A 154 1.83 -36.20 -14.57
C GLY A 154 0.68 -35.83 -13.64
N GLU A 155 0.55 -36.60 -12.57
CA GLU A 155 -0.61 -36.61 -11.70
C GLU A 155 -0.48 -35.59 -10.57
N PHE A 156 -1.59 -34.85 -10.35
CA PHE A 156 -1.71 -33.82 -9.31
C PHE A 156 -3.04 -33.95 -8.59
N THR A 157 -3.04 -33.54 -7.32
CA THR A 157 -4.23 -33.44 -6.50
C THR A 157 -4.41 -32.01 -5.99
N LEU A 158 -5.59 -31.42 -6.17
CA LEU A 158 -6.05 -30.22 -5.47
C LEU A 158 -7.07 -30.64 -4.41
N VAL A 159 -6.84 -30.25 -3.15
CA VAL A 159 -7.72 -30.58 -2.03
C VAL A 159 -7.96 -29.37 -1.14
N ARG A 160 -9.24 -29.10 -0.81
CA ARG A 160 -9.66 -28.00 0.05
C ARG A 160 -9.31 -28.26 1.51
N ILE A 161 -8.78 -27.25 2.19
CA ILE A 161 -8.49 -27.31 3.63
C ILE A 161 -9.78 -27.00 4.39
N LYS A 162 -10.33 -27.98 5.09
CA LYS A 162 -11.56 -27.83 5.89
C LYS A 162 -11.33 -26.93 7.11
N GLY A 163 -12.34 -26.11 7.48
CA GLY A 163 -12.34 -25.32 8.71
C GLY A 163 -11.50 -24.04 8.66
N ARG A 164 -11.05 -23.60 7.49
CA ARG A 164 -10.33 -22.33 7.28
C ARG A 164 -10.97 -21.46 6.20
N GLU A 165 -12.30 -21.45 6.15
CA GLU A 165 -13.04 -20.53 5.28
C GLU A 165 -12.82 -19.10 5.79
N GLY A 166 -12.25 -18.21 4.98
CA GLY A 166 -11.90 -16.84 5.36
C GLY A 166 -12.27 -15.82 4.27
N GLU A 167 -12.26 -14.54 4.64
CA GLU A 167 -12.59 -13.41 3.74
C GLU A 167 -11.69 -13.32 2.48
N ASN A 168 -10.55 -14.02 2.44
CA ASN A 168 -9.56 -13.96 1.35
C ASN A 168 -9.63 -15.15 0.37
N GLY A 169 -10.72 -15.90 0.34
CA GLY A 169 -10.91 -17.10 -0.48
C GLY A 169 -10.73 -18.41 0.29
N ASP A 170 -11.11 -19.52 -0.35
CA ASP A 170 -10.98 -20.85 0.23
C ASP A 170 -9.56 -21.40 0.03
N PRO A 171 -8.85 -21.79 1.10
CA PRO A 171 -7.52 -22.35 0.98
C PRO A 171 -7.57 -23.83 0.54
N TRP A 172 -6.73 -24.15 -0.46
CA TRP A 172 -6.51 -25.48 -0.99
C TRP A 172 -5.02 -25.83 -0.93
N LEU A 173 -4.71 -27.11 -1.12
CA LEU A 173 -3.36 -27.60 -1.34
C LEU A 173 -3.25 -28.18 -2.75
N LEU A 174 -2.27 -27.70 -3.51
CA LEU A 174 -1.83 -28.29 -4.76
C LEU A 174 -0.67 -29.24 -4.44
N ILE A 175 -0.82 -30.50 -4.79
CA ILE A 175 0.12 -31.57 -4.46
C ILE A 175 0.48 -32.31 -5.74
N LYS A 176 1.79 -32.51 -5.97
CA LYS A 176 2.27 -33.45 -7.00
C LYS A 176 2.22 -34.87 -6.47
N ASP A 177 1.54 -35.76 -7.16
CA ASP A 177 1.54 -37.16 -6.82
C ASP A 177 2.85 -37.85 -7.28
N ARG A 178 3.17 -39.00 -6.67
CA ARG A 178 4.37 -39.76 -7.02
C ARG A 178 4.13 -40.53 -8.32
N ASP A 179 4.75 -40.09 -9.38
CA ASP A 179 4.76 -40.73 -10.70
C ASP A 179 6.12 -40.55 -11.40
N GLN A 180 6.21 -41.00 -12.63
CA GLN A 180 7.44 -40.90 -13.45
C GLN A 180 7.88 -39.49 -13.80
N HIS A 181 7.03 -38.46 -13.56
CA HIS A 181 7.29 -37.05 -13.81
C HIS A 181 7.61 -36.28 -12.52
N ALA A 182 7.73 -36.98 -11.38
CA ALA A 182 8.10 -36.38 -10.12
C ALA A 182 9.58 -35.98 -10.10
N ASP A 183 9.86 -34.74 -9.74
CA ASP A 183 11.22 -34.21 -9.57
C ASP A 183 11.33 -33.49 -8.22
N PRO A 184 12.01 -34.10 -7.23
CA PRO A 184 12.18 -33.49 -5.90
C PRO A 184 13.01 -32.20 -5.87
N LYS A 185 13.75 -31.90 -6.95
CA LYS A 185 14.61 -30.73 -7.05
C LYS A 185 13.99 -29.59 -7.89
N TYR A 186 12.79 -29.81 -8.42
CA TYR A 186 12.14 -28.84 -9.29
C TYR A 186 11.76 -27.56 -8.52
N ASP A 187 12.27 -26.42 -8.98
CA ASP A 187 11.85 -25.11 -8.53
C ASP A 187 11.25 -24.31 -9.71
N PRO A 188 10.00 -23.80 -9.60
CA PRO A 188 9.39 -23.00 -10.66
C PRO A 188 10.15 -21.71 -10.98
N VAL A 189 10.96 -21.18 -10.05
CA VAL A 189 11.78 -19.97 -10.24
C VAL A 189 12.87 -20.19 -11.28
N ASP A 190 13.38 -21.42 -11.43
CA ASP A 190 14.42 -21.76 -12.41
C ASP A 190 13.89 -21.78 -13.85
N HIS A 191 12.59 -21.60 -14.04
CA HIS A 191 11.91 -21.65 -15.34
C HIS A 191 11.07 -20.40 -15.59
N PRO A 192 11.66 -19.19 -15.66
CA PRO A 192 10.92 -17.93 -15.66
C PRO A 192 10.21 -17.58 -16.97
N GLU A 193 10.47 -18.32 -18.07
CA GLU A 193 10.00 -17.93 -19.41
C GLU A 193 8.56 -18.40 -19.68
N SER A 194 7.84 -17.62 -20.47
CA SER A 194 6.56 -18.01 -21.07
C SER A 194 6.71 -19.16 -22.05
N VAL A 195 5.84 -20.16 -21.96
CA VAL A 195 5.76 -21.25 -22.95
C VAL A 195 5.12 -20.82 -24.28
N THR A 196 4.56 -19.60 -24.33
CA THR A 196 3.90 -19.04 -25.51
C THR A 196 4.81 -18.08 -26.26
N SER A 197 5.36 -17.08 -25.57
CA SER A 197 6.17 -16.02 -26.17
C SER A 197 7.67 -16.20 -25.98
N GLY A 198 8.12 -17.08 -25.08
CA GLY A 198 9.50 -17.22 -24.66
C GLY A 198 10.03 -16.05 -23.81
N LYS A 199 9.15 -15.13 -23.41
CA LYS A 199 9.50 -13.93 -22.63
C LYS A 199 9.39 -14.20 -21.15
N THR A 200 10.21 -13.47 -20.38
CA THR A 200 10.09 -13.39 -18.93
C THR A 200 9.07 -12.32 -18.52
N LEU A 201 8.71 -12.25 -17.24
CA LEU A 201 7.89 -11.15 -16.69
C LEU A 201 8.54 -9.79 -16.92
N ASP A 202 9.86 -9.70 -16.77
CA ASP A 202 10.63 -8.48 -16.99
C ASP A 202 10.56 -8.01 -18.44
N ASP A 203 10.66 -8.94 -19.39
CA ASP A 203 10.48 -8.63 -20.82
C ASP A 203 9.09 -8.09 -21.15
N VAL A 204 8.05 -8.56 -20.43
CA VAL A 204 6.67 -8.10 -20.62
C VAL A 204 6.46 -6.76 -19.90
N ALA A 205 7.01 -6.59 -18.72
CA ALA A 205 6.94 -5.33 -17.95
C ALA A 205 7.58 -4.18 -18.73
N HIS A 206 8.73 -4.42 -19.36
CA HIS A 206 9.52 -3.40 -20.07
C HIS A 206 9.21 -3.30 -21.56
N ASN A 207 8.25 -4.06 -22.09
CA ASN A 207 7.90 -4.01 -23.51
C ASN A 207 6.97 -2.83 -23.84
N PRO A 208 7.46 -1.77 -24.50
CA PRO A 208 6.62 -0.63 -24.92
C PRO A 208 5.57 -1.00 -25.97
N ARG A 209 5.65 -2.20 -26.56
CA ARG A 209 4.68 -2.78 -27.51
C ARG A 209 3.85 -3.91 -26.92
N ALA A 210 3.95 -4.21 -25.61
CA ALA A 210 3.04 -5.12 -24.95
C ALA A 210 1.61 -4.63 -25.21
N LYS A 211 0.70 -5.54 -25.60
CA LYS A 211 -0.69 -5.21 -25.96
C LYS A 211 -1.36 -4.46 -24.80
N ILE A 212 -1.26 -3.14 -24.81
CA ILE A 212 -2.14 -2.28 -24.04
C ILE A 212 -3.41 -2.22 -24.87
N TRP A 213 -4.45 -2.92 -24.48
CA TRP A 213 -5.73 -2.89 -25.16
C TRP A 213 -6.39 -1.52 -24.92
N ASN A 214 -6.47 -0.73 -25.98
CA ASN A 214 -7.37 0.41 -26.02
C ASN A 214 -8.69 -0.06 -26.64
N SER A 215 -9.75 -0.20 -25.83
CA SER A 215 -11.11 -0.27 -26.35
C SER A 215 -11.34 0.89 -27.32
N LYS A 216 -12.17 0.67 -28.36
CA LYS A 216 -12.50 1.61 -29.44
C LYS A 216 -13.19 2.92 -28.97
N GLN A 217 -12.65 3.65 -28.04
CA GLN A 217 -12.68 5.08 -28.15
C GLN A 217 -11.49 5.43 -29.04
N LYS A 218 -11.73 6.15 -30.13
CA LYS A 218 -10.72 6.93 -30.82
C LYS A 218 -10.01 7.72 -29.72
N ALA A 219 -8.98 7.12 -29.12
CA ALA A 219 -7.99 7.86 -28.42
C ALA A 219 -7.47 8.83 -29.49
N ARG A 220 -7.92 10.07 -29.45
CA ARG A 220 -7.05 11.16 -29.85
C ARG A 220 -5.73 10.72 -29.26
N HIS A 221 -4.72 10.45 -30.08
CA HIS A 221 -3.36 10.25 -29.64
C HIS A 221 -3.09 11.36 -28.61
N ALA A 222 -3.25 11.03 -27.33
CA ALA A 222 -2.70 11.85 -26.29
C ALA A 222 -1.20 11.67 -26.50
N THR A 223 -0.65 12.57 -27.29
CA THR A 223 0.79 12.84 -27.32
C THR A 223 1.21 12.80 -25.87
N ALA A 224 2.24 12.00 -25.57
CA ALA A 224 2.81 11.91 -24.24
C ALA A 224 2.69 13.28 -23.59
N PRO A 225 2.03 13.45 -22.40
CA PRO A 225 1.81 14.76 -21.85
C PRO A 225 3.16 15.43 -21.77
N ARG A 226 3.43 16.34 -22.69
CA ARG A 226 4.56 17.26 -22.64
C ARG A 226 4.18 18.31 -21.62
N ILE A 227 5.15 18.82 -20.89
CA ILE A 227 4.92 20.02 -20.08
C ILE A 227 4.27 21.04 -21.01
N PRO A 228 3.08 21.58 -20.67
CA PRO A 228 2.36 22.46 -21.58
C PRO A 228 3.26 23.56 -22.10
N ALA A 229 3.27 23.82 -23.42
CA ALA A 229 4.12 24.86 -24.02
C ALA A 229 3.89 26.26 -23.43
N ARG A 230 2.72 26.47 -22.79
CA ARG A 230 2.38 27.67 -22.02
C ARG A 230 3.24 27.91 -20.78
N VAL A 231 3.91 26.86 -20.24
CA VAL A 231 4.81 26.99 -19.10
C VAL A 231 6.18 27.40 -19.60
N LYS A 232 6.58 28.61 -19.27
CA LYS A 232 7.89 29.20 -19.66
C LYS A 232 9.02 28.45 -18.96
N ARG A 233 10.23 28.52 -19.53
CA ARG A 233 11.44 28.08 -18.85
C ARG A 233 11.78 29.05 -17.74
N ASP A 234 12.04 28.52 -16.55
CA ASP A 234 12.43 29.28 -15.36
C ASP A 234 13.63 28.57 -14.70
N PRO A 235 14.50 29.30 -14.00
CA PRO A 235 15.55 28.65 -13.21
C PRO A 235 14.96 27.78 -12.09
N LEU A 236 15.77 26.86 -11.59
CA LEU A 236 15.38 25.97 -10.49
C LEU A 236 14.97 26.80 -9.26
N PRO A 237 13.71 26.75 -8.81
CA PRO A 237 13.23 27.59 -7.72
C PRO A 237 13.70 27.06 -6.36
N LYS A 238 14.01 27.97 -5.43
CA LYS A 238 14.14 27.64 -4.03
C LYS A 238 12.76 27.68 -3.37
N LEU A 239 12.31 26.57 -2.81
CA LEU A 239 11.05 26.52 -2.08
C LEU A 239 11.20 27.21 -0.72
N LYS A 240 10.23 28.03 -0.35
CA LYS A 240 10.15 28.65 0.98
C LYS A 240 9.47 27.76 2.00
N SER A 241 8.55 26.91 1.55
CA SER A 241 7.79 25.97 2.34
C SER A 241 7.15 24.92 1.43
N VAL A 242 6.43 23.97 2.02
CA VAL A 242 5.67 22.95 1.30
C VAL A 242 4.15 23.18 1.45
N MET A 243 3.37 22.66 0.51
CA MET A 243 1.91 22.68 0.61
C MET A 243 1.46 21.73 1.72
N LEU A 244 0.62 22.20 2.65
CA LEU A 244 0.12 21.43 3.78
C LEU A 244 -1.37 21.19 3.64
N ALA A 245 -1.79 19.94 3.93
CA ALA A 245 -3.19 19.56 3.97
C ALA A 245 -3.90 20.03 5.24
N THR A 246 -5.18 20.35 5.14
CA THR A 246 -6.07 20.66 6.27
C THR A 246 -6.70 19.38 6.79
N LEU A 247 -6.74 19.18 8.12
CA LEU A 247 -7.41 18.04 8.74
C LEU A 247 -8.93 18.22 8.65
N ILE A 248 -9.64 17.18 8.23
CA ILE A 248 -11.10 17.09 8.25
C ILE A 248 -11.54 15.78 8.90
N ASP A 249 -12.80 15.73 9.38
CA ASP A 249 -13.31 14.61 10.19
C ASP A 249 -13.74 13.41 9.33
N GLU A 250 -14.41 13.67 8.22
CA GLU A 250 -15.12 12.65 7.46
C GLU A 250 -14.62 12.54 6.03
N PRO A 251 -14.53 11.32 5.49
CA PRO A 251 -14.26 11.11 4.07
C PRO A 251 -15.48 11.55 3.23
N PHE A 252 -15.24 11.89 1.98
CA PHE A 252 -16.26 12.31 1.04
C PHE A 252 -15.93 11.83 -0.37
N ASP A 253 -16.92 11.82 -1.24
CA ASP A 253 -16.79 11.51 -2.66
C ASP A 253 -17.08 12.77 -3.49
N ASP A 254 -16.16 13.10 -4.41
CA ASP A 254 -16.28 14.27 -5.30
C ASP A 254 -15.31 14.10 -6.49
N ASP A 255 -15.83 14.07 -7.71
CA ASP A 255 -15.05 13.87 -8.95
C ASP A 255 -14.03 14.99 -9.23
N GLY A 256 -14.15 16.13 -8.58
CA GLY A 256 -13.14 17.21 -8.59
C GLY A 256 -11.90 16.92 -7.74
N TRP A 257 -11.84 15.76 -7.07
CA TRP A 257 -10.78 15.42 -6.14
C TRP A 257 -10.05 14.12 -6.51
N LEU A 258 -8.77 14.08 -6.18
CA LEU A 258 -7.93 12.87 -6.16
C LEU A 258 -7.74 12.45 -4.70
N PHE A 259 -7.85 11.16 -4.43
CA PHE A 259 -7.60 10.60 -3.09
C PHE A 259 -6.44 9.63 -3.13
N GLU A 260 -5.50 9.79 -2.20
CA GLU A 260 -4.28 9.00 -2.06
C GLU A 260 -4.19 8.42 -0.67
N ILE A 261 -3.44 7.32 -0.50
CA ILE A 261 -3.06 6.84 0.83
C ILE A 261 -2.20 7.91 1.51
N LYS A 262 -2.48 8.16 2.77
CA LYS A 262 -1.60 8.97 3.61
C LYS A 262 -0.41 8.12 4.07
N TRP A 263 0.74 8.40 3.48
CA TRP A 263 1.99 7.75 3.84
C TRP A 263 2.43 8.14 5.25
N ASP A 264 2.95 7.18 6.00
CA ASP A 264 3.44 7.35 7.38
C ASP A 264 4.97 7.32 7.38
N GLY A 265 5.62 8.51 7.39
CA GLY A 265 7.05 8.64 7.22
C GLY A 265 7.60 10.04 7.46
N TYR A 266 8.73 10.35 6.83
CA TYR A 266 9.32 11.69 6.81
C TYR A 266 9.07 12.38 5.49
N ARG A 267 8.31 13.46 5.50
CA ARG A 267 8.13 14.27 4.29
C ARG A 267 9.42 14.91 3.86
N ALA A 268 9.77 14.72 2.59
CA ALA A 268 10.99 15.22 2.00
C ALA A 268 10.74 15.84 0.62
N ILE A 269 11.50 16.89 0.33
CA ILE A 269 11.65 17.47 -1.00
C ILE A 269 12.92 16.90 -1.62
N CYS A 270 12.73 16.14 -2.69
CA CYS A 270 13.81 15.64 -3.53
C CYS A 270 14.09 16.66 -4.62
N THR A 271 15.29 17.24 -4.62
CA THR A 271 15.76 18.17 -5.63
C THR A 271 16.99 17.60 -6.31
N ILE A 272 16.98 17.49 -7.64
CA ILE A 272 18.15 17.13 -8.43
C ILE A 272 18.42 18.29 -9.37
N ASP A 273 19.60 18.87 -9.28
CA ASP A 273 19.99 20.03 -10.09
C ASP A 273 20.41 19.64 -11.52
N GLU A 274 20.80 20.63 -12.33
CA GLU A 274 21.26 20.43 -13.71
C GLU A 274 22.53 19.58 -13.81
N LYS A 275 23.31 19.49 -12.73
CA LYS A 275 24.56 18.71 -12.65
C LYS A 275 24.31 17.28 -12.14
N GLY A 276 23.05 16.94 -11.81
CA GLY A 276 22.69 15.67 -11.20
C GLY A 276 22.93 15.63 -9.67
N THR A 277 23.20 16.77 -9.03
CA THR A 277 23.41 16.83 -7.58
C THR A 277 22.08 16.66 -6.87
N LEU A 278 21.97 15.60 -6.06
CA LEU A 278 20.79 15.28 -5.25
C LEU A 278 20.82 16.02 -3.91
N THR A 279 19.72 16.65 -3.56
CA THR A 279 19.42 17.14 -2.22
C THR A 279 18.08 16.54 -1.77
N LEU A 280 18.05 15.94 -0.58
CA LEU A 280 16.84 15.37 0.02
C LEU A 280 16.62 16.04 1.38
N ALA A 281 15.74 17.04 1.42
CA ALA A 281 15.57 17.89 2.58
C ALA A 281 14.16 17.82 3.18
N SER A 282 14.06 17.88 4.50
CA SER A 282 12.79 18.09 5.18
C SER A 282 12.22 19.49 4.89
N ARG A 283 10.97 19.73 5.27
CA ARG A 283 10.36 21.08 5.23
C ARG A 283 11.10 22.15 6.08
N ASN A 284 11.98 21.72 6.98
CA ASN A 284 12.77 22.57 7.86
C ASN A 284 14.26 22.56 7.47
N ASP A 285 14.59 22.22 6.23
CA ASP A 285 15.94 22.14 5.67
C ASP A 285 16.88 21.15 6.38
N ILE A 286 16.33 20.11 7.04
CA ILE A 286 17.14 19.02 7.59
C ILE A 286 17.53 18.10 6.44
N ASP A 287 18.83 17.87 6.27
CA ASP A 287 19.36 16.94 5.27
C ASP A 287 19.08 15.48 5.66
N PHE A 288 18.29 14.82 4.80
CA PHE A 288 17.98 13.40 4.98
C PHE A 288 19.00 12.46 4.35
N LEU A 289 19.87 12.91 3.44
CA LEU A 289 20.93 12.06 2.88
C LEU A 289 22.00 11.75 3.93
N ALA A 290 22.31 12.71 4.80
CA ALA A 290 23.19 12.48 5.95
C ALA A 290 22.62 11.43 6.91
N ARG A 291 21.28 11.35 7.01
CA ARG A 291 20.57 10.39 7.88
C ARG A 291 20.29 9.05 7.20
N PHE A 292 20.02 9.06 5.91
CA PHE A 292 19.63 7.91 5.09
C PHE A 292 20.48 7.87 3.81
N PRO A 293 21.77 7.53 3.91
CA PRO A 293 22.69 7.55 2.77
C PRO A 293 22.29 6.59 1.64
N ASP A 294 21.55 5.52 1.95
CA ASP A 294 21.04 4.55 0.98
C ASP A 294 20.10 5.20 -0.07
N LEU A 295 19.50 6.36 0.25
CA LEU A 295 18.66 7.11 -0.69
C LEU A 295 19.45 7.95 -1.72
N SER A 296 20.78 7.89 -1.71
CA SER A 296 21.63 8.60 -2.72
C SER A 296 21.34 8.16 -4.16
N GLY A 297 20.89 6.91 -4.37
CA GLY A 297 20.46 6.39 -5.66
C GLY A 297 19.22 7.09 -6.26
N LEU A 298 18.49 7.90 -5.50
CA LEU A 298 17.38 8.71 -6.02
C LEU A 298 17.78 9.64 -7.15
N ALA A 299 19.08 9.99 -7.26
CA ALA A 299 19.59 10.80 -8.36
C ALA A 299 19.31 10.17 -9.73
N ASP A 300 19.34 8.83 -9.81
CA ASP A 300 19.14 8.07 -11.04
C ASP A 300 17.69 7.59 -11.23
N ALA A 301 16.83 7.78 -10.25
CA ALA A 301 15.46 7.28 -10.26
C ALA A 301 14.50 8.09 -11.17
N PHE A 302 14.96 9.22 -11.73
CA PHE A 302 14.15 10.06 -12.61
C PHE A 302 14.72 10.13 -14.03
N LYS A 303 13.84 10.25 -15.03
CA LYS A 303 14.19 10.22 -16.47
C LYS A 303 14.82 11.50 -16.96
N SER A 304 14.64 12.61 -16.27
CA SER A 304 15.24 13.89 -16.63
C SER A 304 15.53 14.76 -15.39
N VAL A 305 16.53 15.61 -15.52
CA VAL A 305 16.94 16.62 -14.55
C VAL A 305 17.10 17.96 -15.28
N PRO A 306 16.95 19.11 -14.62
CA PRO A 306 16.67 19.27 -13.19
C PRO A 306 15.21 18.98 -12.83
N ILE A 307 14.97 18.50 -11.57
CA ILE A 307 13.64 18.12 -11.09
C ILE A 307 13.47 18.46 -9.59
N ILE A 308 12.26 18.84 -9.18
CA ILE A 308 11.85 18.94 -7.76
C ILE A 308 10.58 18.11 -7.56
N VAL A 309 10.65 17.16 -6.66
CA VAL A 309 9.56 16.24 -6.32
C VAL A 309 9.25 16.34 -4.82
N ASP A 310 7.96 16.44 -4.50
CA ASP A 310 7.43 16.39 -3.13
C ASP A 310 6.99 14.94 -2.82
N GLY A 311 7.47 14.39 -1.73
CA GLY A 311 7.23 13.01 -1.38
C GLY A 311 7.39 12.72 0.11
N GLU A 312 7.33 11.43 0.45
CA GLU A 312 7.50 10.91 1.80
C GLU A 312 8.55 9.80 1.78
N ILE A 313 9.55 9.86 2.67
CA ILE A 313 10.48 8.75 2.91
C ILE A 313 9.75 7.77 3.81
N VAL A 314 9.59 6.53 3.35
CA VAL A 314 8.85 5.48 4.06
C VAL A 314 9.66 4.19 4.15
N SER A 315 9.39 3.38 5.18
CA SER A 315 9.77 1.97 5.25
C SER A 315 8.49 1.14 5.13
N LEU A 316 8.46 0.24 4.16
CA LEU A 316 7.30 -0.59 3.88
C LEU A 316 7.45 -1.97 4.55
N ASP A 317 6.34 -2.52 5.05
CA ASP A 317 6.29 -3.91 5.46
C ASP A 317 6.01 -4.83 4.27
N ASP A 318 5.97 -6.13 4.55
CA ASP A 318 5.70 -7.14 3.53
C ASP A 318 4.31 -7.01 2.87
N GLU A 319 3.36 -6.30 3.48
CA GLU A 319 2.06 -5.99 2.89
C GLU A 319 2.02 -4.61 2.19
N GLY A 320 3.17 -3.95 2.08
CA GLY A 320 3.31 -2.63 1.45
C GLY A 320 2.74 -1.48 2.29
N ARG A 321 2.61 -1.66 3.61
CA ARG A 321 2.15 -0.61 4.53
C ARG A 321 3.35 0.17 5.06
N SER A 322 3.26 1.49 5.03
CA SER A 322 4.25 2.35 5.69
C SER A 322 4.04 2.40 7.20
N SER A 323 5.13 2.49 7.95
CA SER A 323 5.11 2.67 9.41
C SER A 323 6.28 3.53 9.84
N PHE A 324 5.98 4.62 10.54
CA PHE A 324 6.98 5.52 11.08
C PHE A 324 7.90 4.83 12.09
N GLN A 325 7.37 3.92 12.89
CA GLN A 325 8.17 3.14 13.83
C GLN A 325 9.23 2.29 13.11
N ARG A 326 8.85 1.57 12.04
CA ARG A 326 9.79 0.80 11.21
C ARG A 326 10.84 1.71 10.57
N LEU A 327 10.43 2.89 10.11
CA LEU A 327 11.33 3.88 9.54
C LEU A 327 12.37 4.38 10.57
N GLN A 328 12.00 4.50 11.84
CA GLN A 328 12.96 4.82 12.89
C GLN A 328 13.92 3.65 13.20
N GLU A 329 13.41 2.43 13.20
CA GLU A 329 14.20 1.23 13.43
C GLU A 329 15.16 0.94 12.27
N SER A 330 14.82 1.35 11.03
CA SER A 330 15.66 1.14 9.83
C SER A 330 17.03 1.80 9.90
N GLN A 331 17.21 2.81 10.76
CA GLN A 331 18.54 3.39 11.01
C GLN A 331 19.54 2.39 11.64
N ASN A 332 19.05 1.31 12.23
CA ASN A 332 19.84 0.27 12.87
C ASN A 332 19.72 -1.10 12.17
N THR A 333 18.95 -1.19 11.10
CA THR A 333 18.67 -2.43 10.35
C THR A 333 18.69 -2.12 8.85
N ALA A 334 19.08 -3.06 8.02
CA ALA A 334 19.07 -2.94 6.55
C ALA A 334 17.65 -2.99 5.97
N ALA A 335 16.69 -2.25 6.54
CA ALA A 335 15.33 -2.18 5.99
C ALA A 335 15.32 -1.29 4.75
N ALA A 336 14.73 -1.76 3.66
CA ALA A 336 14.62 -1.02 2.42
C ALA A 336 13.80 0.27 2.63
N LEU A 337 14.37 1.40 2.23
CA LEU A 337 13.73 2.71 2.25
C LEU A 337 13.19 3.03 0.86
N THR A 338 12.03 3.65 0.80
CA THR A 338 11.38 4.05 -0.45
C THR A 338 10.94 5.51 -0.35
N PHE A 339 11.08 6.26 -1.44
CA PHE A 339 10.56 7.61 -1.58
C PHE A 339 9.20 7.57 -2.29
N ALA A 340 8.11 7.75 -1.54
CA ALA A 340 6.76 7.81 -2.07
C ALA A 340 6.49 9.20 -2.66
N ALA A 341 6.66 9.36 -3.95
CA ALA A 341 6.51 10.61 -4.69
C ALA A 341 5.03 10.90 -4.98
N PHE A 342 4.53 12.08 -4.58
CA PHE A 342 3.12 12.42 -4.72
C PHE A 342 2.81 13.76 -5.39
N ASP A 343 3.80 14.62 -5.65
CA ASP A 343 3.65 15.84 -6.46
C ASP A 343 4.95 16.24 -7.16
N LEU A 344 4.81 16.89 -8.32
CA LEU A 344 5.90 17.39 -9.14
C LEU A 344 5.87 18.92 -9.18
N ILE A 345 6.93 19.55 -8.69
CA ILE A 345 7.00 21.00 -8.52
C ILE A 345 7.74 21.66 -9.68
N TYR A 346 8.79 20.99 -10.16
CA TYR A 346 9.63 21.49 -11.23
C TYR A 346 10.18 20.35 -12.08
N ALA A 347 10.23 20.52 -13.40
CA ALA A 347 10.84 19.57 -14.32
C ALA A 347 11.20 20.23 -15.66
N ASP A 348 12.24 19.74 -16.34
CA ASP A 348 12.68 20.19 -17.67
C ASP A 348 12.84 21.71 -17.80
N GLY A 349 13.36 22.36 -16.78
CA GLY A 349 13.56 23.82 -16.78
C GLY A 349 12.26 24.63 -16.62
N ARG A 350 11.19 24.06 -16.02
CA ARG A 350 9.88 24.73 -15.88
C ARG A 350 9.31 24.59 -14.48
N ASP A 351 8.85 25.70 -13.93
CA ASP A 351 8.10 25.74 -12.66
C ASP A 351 6.66 25.32 -12.89
N LEU A 352 6.27 24.22 -12.27
CA LEU A 352 4.94 23.61 -12.41
C LEU A 352 3.95 23.98 -11.31
N ARG A 353 4.35 24.80 -10.34
CA ARG A 353 3.49 25.16 -9.20
C ARG A 353 2.14 25.76 -9.62
N LYS A 354 2.07 26.46 -10.75
CA LYS A 354 0.84 27.05 -11.33
C LYS A 354 0.06 26.08 -12.22
N THR A 355 0.62 24.89 -12.51
CA THR A 355 -0.05 23.84 -13.30
C THR A 355 -1.05 23.08 -12.41
N PRO A 356 -2.21 22.67 -12.92
CA PRO A 356 -3.15 21.82 -12.18
C PRO A 356 -2.50 20.53 -11.65
N LEU A 357 -2.88 20.09 -10.44
CA LEU A 357 -2.34 18.90 -9.80
C LEU A 357 -2.44 17.66 -10.69
N GLU A 358 -3.56 17.44 -11.35
CA GLU A 358 -3.78 16.30 -12.24
C GLU A 358 -2.72 16.21 -13.36
N GLU A 359 -2.38 17.38 -13.97
CA GLU A 359 -1.34 17.46 -14.98
C GLU A 359 0.05 17.18 -14.36
N ARG A 360 0.34 17.75 -13.16
CA ARG A 360 1.61 17.52 -12.45
C ARG A 360 1.79 16.04 -12.09
N LYS A 361 0.75 15.39 -11.61
CA LYS A 361 0.79 13.96 -11.26
C LYS A 361 0.99 13.08 -12.49
N ALA A 362 0.33 13.36 -13.59
CA ALA A 362 0.53 12.64 -14.84
C ALA A 362 1.95 12.82 -15.40
N LEU A 363 2.57 13.98 -15.18
CA LEU A 363 3.98 14.22 -15.50
C LEU A 363 4.90 13.43 -14.56
N LEU A 364 4.66 13.47 -13.25
CA LEU A 364 5.44 12.77 -12.24
C LEU A 364 5.52 11.26 -12.52
N GLU A 365 4.38 10.61 -12.74
CA GLU A 365 4.31 9.18 -13.03
C GLU A 365 5.20 8.77 -14.22
N ARG A 366 5.32 9.64 -15.22
CA ARG A 366 6.16 9.38 -16.40
C ARG A 366 7.64 9.75 -16.20
N MET A 367 7.93 10.67 -15.27
CA MET A 367 9.30 11.07 -14.97
C MET A 367 10.01 10.02 -14.09
N ILE A 368 9.28 9.23 -13.33
CA ILE A 368 9.86 8.15 -12.54
C ILE A 368 10.35 7.06 -13.49
N ARG A 369 11.55 6.54 -13.26
CA ARG A 369 12.04 5.28 -13.85
C ARG A 369 11.38 4.11 -13.13
N ASP A 370 11.45 2.93 -13.71
CA ASP A 370 11.08 1.70 -13.01
C ASP A 370 12.22 1.39 -12.03
N ASP A 371 12.07 1.82 -10.78
CA ASP A 371 13.10 1.79 -9.74
C ASP A 371 12.43 1.47 -8.41
N GLU A 372 13.06 0.63 -7.60
CA GLU A 372 12.55 0.21 -6.28
C GLU A 372 12.63 1.33 -5.23
N MET A 373 13.49 2.34 -5.44
CA MET A 373 13.65 3.45 -4.51
C MET A 373 12.52 4.48 -4.58
N VAL A 374 11.84 4.61 -5.74
CA VAL A 374 10.75 5.58 -5.93
C VAL A 374 9.44 4.91 -6.20
N LEU A 375 8.48 5.15 -5.31
CA LEU A 375 7.11 4.72 -5.48
C LEU A 375 6.24 5.90 -5.90
N TYR A 376 5.59 5.83 -7.06
CA TYR A 376 4.55 6.80 -7.40
C TYR A 376 3.34 6.62 -6.48
N SER A 377 2.96 7.68 -5.75
CA SER A 377 1.76 7.68 -4.91
C SER A 377 0.50 7.63 -5.79
N LYS A 378 -0.04 6.43 -5.99
CA LYS A 378 -1.24 6.21 -6.79
C LYS A 378 -2.45 6.88 -6.14
N HIS A 379 -3.43 7.26 -6.97
CA HIS A 379 -4.64 7.93 -6.52
C HIS A 379 -5.89 7.33 -7.16
N VAL A 380 -7.04 7.57 -6.54
CA VAL A 380 -8.36 7.30 -7.09
C VAL A 380 -9.09 8.63 -7.30
N VAL A 381 -9.89 8.73 -8.36
CA VAL A 381 -10.71 9.93 -8.64
C VAL A 381 -12.07 9.76 -7.99
N GLY A 382 -12.52 10.77 -7.25
CA GLY A 382 -13.88 10.90 -6.77
C GLY A 382 -14.32 9.97 -5.63
N LYS A 383 -13.54 8.92 -5.28
CA LYS A 383 -13.96 7.83 -4.38
C LYS A 383 -13.22 7.86 -3.04
N GLY A 384 -13.32 8.96 -2.31
CA GLY A 384 -12.62 9.12 -1.03
C GLY A 384 -13.14 8.19 0.06
N THR A 385 -14.46 8.01 0.16
CA THR A 385 -15.10 7.13 1.15
C THR A 385 -14.61 5.69 1.00
N SER A 386 -14.63 5.14 -0.22
CA SER A 386 -14.17 3.78 -0.47
C SER A 386 -12.68 3.59 -0.18
N LEU A 387 -11.84 4.58 -0.51
CA LEU A 387 -10.41 4.52 -0.20
C LEU A 387 -10.16 4.61 1.31
N PHE A 388 -10.95 5.39 2.03
CA PHE A 388 -10.87 5.51 3.48
C PHE A 388 -11.22 4.20 4.19
N ASP A 389 -12.26 3.49 3.74
CA ASP A 389 -12.61 2.16 4.23
C ASP A 389 -11.46 1.16 4.04
N VAL A 390 -10.77 1.21 2.90
CA VAL A 390 -9.57 0.40 2.65
C VAL A 390 -8.45 0.79 3.62
N ALA A 391 -8.24 2.09 3.86
CA ALA A 391 -7.22 2.56 4.78
C ALA A 391 -7.48 2.08 6.22
N GLN A 392 -8.75 2.12 6.69
CA GLN A 392 -9.14 1.59 7.99
C GLN A 392 -8.92 0.08 8.10
N LYS A 393 -9.42 -0.71 7.14
CA LYS A 393 -9.27 -2.18 7.12
C LYS A 393 -7.81 -2.61 7.11
N ARG A 394 -6.96 -1.91 6.39
CA ARG A 394 -5.51 -2.17 6.31
C ARG A 394 -4.70 -1.52 7.42
N ARG A 395 -5.34 -0.80 8.36
CA ARG A 395 -4.69 -0.07 9.47
C ARG A 395 -3.64 0.93 8.99
N LEU A 396 -3.89 1.59 7.85
CA LEU A 396 -3.07 2.68 7.36
C LEU A 396 -3.35 3.96 8.15
N GLU A 397 -2.48 4.97 8.04
CA GLU A 397 -2.62 6.23 8.76
C GLU A 397 -3.91 7.00 8.38
N GLY A 398 -4.33 6.88 7.12
CA GLY A 398 -5.51 7.53 6.57
C GLY A 398 -5.38 7.78 5.07
N ILE A 399 -6.06 8.82 4.60
CA ILE A 399 -6.02 9.26 3.20
C ILE A 399 -5.77 10.76 3.09
N VAL A 400 -5.31 11.21 1.91
CA VAL A 400 -5.18 12.61 1.54
C VAL A 400 -6.04 12.87 0.30
N GLY A 401 -7.03 13.75 0.43
CA GLY A 401 -7.79 14.28 -0.70
C GLY A 401 -7.11 15.54 -1.24
N LYS A 402 -7.00 15.66 -2.56
CA LYS A 402 -6.37 16.80 -3.26
C LYS A 402 -7.27 17.23 -4.41
N LYS A 403 -7.61 18.51 -4.53
CA LYS A 403 -8.37 19.01 -5.68
C LYS A 403 -7.56 18.85 -6.96
N ARG A 404 -8.16 18.28 -8.00
CA ARG A 404 -7.53 17.99 -9.29
C ARG A 404 -6.95 19.23 -9.97
N ALA A 405 -7.71 20.35 -9.92
CA ALA A 405 -7.31 21.63 -10.53
C ALA A 405 -6.41 22.49 -9.64
N SER A 406 -6.01 22.01 -8.44
CA SER A 406 -5.26 22.85 -7.50
C SER A 406 -3.84 23.15 -7.98
N GLN A 407 -3.42 24.38 -7.74
CA GLN A 407 -2.03 24.80 -7.84
C GLN A 407 -1.26 24.40 -6.58
N TYR A 408 0.06 24.25 -6.69
CA TYR A 408 0.92 24.02 -5.52
C TYR A 408 1.14 25.34 -4.76
N GLN A 409 0.70 25.38 -3.51
CA GLN A 409 0.79 26.57 -2.65
C GLN A 409 1.72 26.25 -1.47
N GLU A 410 2.77 27.03 -1.30
CA GLU A 410 3.76 26.88 -0.21
C GLU A 410 3.20 27.29 1.16
N ARG A 411 1.99 26.81 1.49
CA ARG A 411 1.27 27.07 2.73
C ARG A 411 0.23 26.00 3.00
N ARG A 412 -0.44 26.05 4.17
CA ARG A 412 -1.63 25.24 4.42
C ARG A 412 -2.76 25.69 3.51
N SER A 413 -3.42 24.70 2.85
CA SER A 413 -4.52 24.95 1.93
C SER A 413 -5.68 23.98 2.21
N ARG A 414 -6.90 24.41 1.88
CA ARG A 414 -8.08 23.54 1.85
C ARG A 414 -8.22 22.79 0.52
N ASP A 415 -7.36 23.07 -0.46
CA ASP A 415 -7.30 22.28 -1.69
C ASP A 415 -6.65 20.91 -1.48
N TRP A 416 -5.92 20.76 -0.37
CA TRP A 416 -5.48 19.49 0.16
C TRP A 416 -6.09 19.25 1.53
N VAL A 417 -6.70 18.09 1.71
CA VAL A 417 -7.28 17.67 3.00
C VAL A 417 -6.72 16.33 3.40
N LYS A 418 -6.57 16.10 4.70
CA LYS A 418 -6.18 14.81 5.26
C LYS A 418 -7.29 14.28 6.14
N ILE A 419 -7.59 12.99 6.02
CA ILE A 419 -8.57 12.27 6.81
C ILE A 419 -7.83 11.11 7.46
N LYS A 420 -7.76 11.11 8.80
CA LYS A 420 -7.00 10.14 9.56
C LYS A 420 -7.87 8.94 9.94
N ALA A 421 -7.42 7.73 9.59
CA ALA A 421 -8.03 6.48 10.04
C ALA A 421 -7.57 6.09 11.44
N GLN A 422 -6.38 6.58 11.84
CA GLN A 422 -5.85 6.49 13.19
C GLN A 422 -5.50 7.90 13.67
N LEU A 423 -5.91 8.26 14.90
CA LEU A 423 -5.54 9.55 15.48
C LEU A 423 -4.11 9.48 16.01
N ASN A 424 -3.19 10.05 15.27
CA ASN A 424 -1.82 10.31 15.69
C ASN A 424 -1.49 11.78 15.42
N GLN A 425 -0.71 12.37 16.32
CA GLN A 425 -0.29 13.77 16.23
C GLN A 425 1.06 13.95 16.90
N GLU A 426 1.81 14.95 16.43
CA GLU A 426 3.04 15.38 17.10
C GLU A 426 2.70 16.26 18.30
N PHE A 427 3.45 16.04 19.39
CA PHE A 427 3.38 16.85 20.61
C PHE A 427 4.77 17.21 21.09
N VAL A 428 4.87 18.31 21.81
CA VAL A 428 6.11 18.75 22.45
C VAL A 428 6.16 18.21 23.88
N VAL A 429 7.29 17.66 24.26
CA VAL A 429 7.51 17.21 25.64
C VAL A 429 7.81 18.41 26.53
N GLY A 430 6.97 18.62 27.53
CA GLY A 430 7.14 19.67 28.53
C GLY A 430 7.59 19.16 29.91
N GLY A 431 7.64 17.84 30.07
CA GLY A 431 8.08 17.21 31.33
C GLY A 431 7.96 15.68 31.27
N TRP A 432 8.35 15.06 32.36
CA TRP A 432 8.20 13.63 32.61
C TRP A 432 7.89 13.36 34.08
N THR A 433 7.44 12.14 34.40
CA THR A 433 7.09 11.74 35.75
C THR A 433 7.96 10.60 36.23
N ASP A 434 8.10 10.45 37.55
CA ASP A 434 8.81 9.34 38.16
C ASP A 434 8.24 7.98 37.71
N PRO A 435 9.10 6.97 37.49
CA PRO A 435 8.64 5.63 37.17
C PRO A 435 7.98 4.97 38.38
N ARG A 436 7.03 4.06 38.15
CA ARG A 436 6.41 3.23 39.18
C ARG A 436 6.86 1.77 39.04
N GLY A 437 7.00 1.09 40.18
CA GLY A 437 7.38 -0.31 40.26
C GLY A 437 8.79 -0.59 39.73
N SER A 438 8.95 -1.59 38.87
CA SER A 438 10.25 -2.02 38.30
C SER A 438 10.65 -1.25 37.05
N ARG A 439 9.88 -0.25 36.61
CA ARG A 439 10.17 0.54 35.43
C ARG A 439 11.38 1.44 35.64
N THR A 440 12.28 1.50 34.66
CA THR A 440 13.46 2.38 34.69
C THR A 440 13.26 3.62 33.81
N GLY A 441 13.99 4.71 34.10
CA GLY A 441 13.95 5.96 33.35
C GLY A 441 12.81 6.85 33.84
N PHE A 442 11.68 6.89 33.13
CA PHE A 442 10.53 7.73 33.46
C PHE A 442 9.20 6.94 33.45
N GLY A 443 8.19 7.48 34.15
CA GLY A 443 6.85 6.91 34.19
C GLY A 443 6.04 7.26 32.93
N ALA A 444 5.90 8.55 32.64
CA ALA A 444 5.19 9.08 31.47
C ALA A 444 5.82 10.40 31.02
N LEU A 445 5.68 10.73 29.75
CA LEU A 445 5.98 12.05 29.19
C LEU A 445 4.76 12.95 29.34
N LEU A 446 4.95 14.18 29.78
CA LEU A 446 3.94 15.23 29.85
C LEU A 446 3.97 16.00 28.53
N LEU A 447 2.84 16.03 27.82
CA LEU A 447 2.75 16.49 26.44
C LEU A 447 2.04 17.83 26.34
N GLY A 448 2.48 18.64 25.39
CA GLY A 448 1.83 19.90 25.03
C GLY A 448 1.83 20.20 23.55
N ALA A 449 0.97 21.16 23.19
CA ALA A 449 0.91 21.74 21.87
C ALA A 449 0.69 23.25 21.96
N TYR A 450 1.15 24.00 20.96
CA TYR A 450 0.97 25.45 20.92
C TYR A 450 -0.43 25.83 20.40
N VAL A 451 -1.05 26.78 21.06
CA VAL A 451 -2.29 27.45 20.61
C VAL A 451 -2.00 28.95 20.60
N GLY A 452 -1.65 29.47 19.42
CA GLY A 452 -1.01 30.79 19.34
C GLY A 452 0.33 30.78 20.08
N PRO A 453 0.59 31.75 20.99
CA PRO A 453 1.81 31.78 21.79
C PRO A 453 1.78 30.82 22.99
N ALA A 454 0.61 30.36 23.41
CA ALA A 454 0.43 29.59 24.64
C ALA A 454 0.82 28.11 24.41
N PHE A 455 1.63 27.57 25.35
CA PHE A 455 1.99 26.15 25.37
C PHE A 455 1.07 25.40 26.34
N ARG A 456 0.08 24.68 25.76
CA ARG A 456 -0.98 24.03 26.54
C ARG A 456 -0.69 22.56 26.76
N TYR A 457 -0.92 22.10 27.99
CA TYR A 457 -0.91 20.69 28.34
C TYR A 457 -2.08 19.97 27.65
N VAL A 458 -1.79 18.78 27.10
CA VAL A 458 -2.77 17.96 26.34
C VAL A 458 -2.85 16.51 26.86
N GLY A 459 -2.13 16.19 27.92
CA GLY A 459 -2.13 14.85 28.51
C GLY A 459 -0.73 14.27 28.70
N HIS A 460 -0.67 13.00 29.05
CA HIS A 460 0.58 12.31 29.29
C HIS A 460 0.58 10.93 28.62
N VAL A 461 1.74 10.45 28.16
CA VAL A 461 1.91 9.15 27.54
C VAL A 461 2.90 8.29 28.33
N GLY A 462 2.42 7.11 28.76
CA GLY A 462 3.21 6.16 29.56
C GLY A 462 3.46 4.82 28.87
N THR A 463 2.91 4.59 27.67
CA THR A 463 2.98 3.32 26.95
C THR A 463 3.62 3.50 25.57
N GLY A 464 4.03 2.39 24.91
CA GLY A 464 4.63 2.41 23.58
C GLY A 464 6.16 2.53 23.58
N PHE A 465 6.81 2.49 24.72
CA PHE A 465 8.27 2.62 24.85
C PHE A 465 8.95 1.24 24.99
N SER A 466 9.98 1.00 24.21
CA SER A 466 10.94 -0.08 24.50
C SER A 466 11.93 0.33 25.58
N GLN A 467 12.60 -0.62 26.24
CA GLN A 467 13.61 -0.34 27.26
C GLN A 467 14.78 0.53 26.73
N LYS A 468 15.15 0.35 25.46
CA LYS A 468 16.15 1.17 24.80
C LYS A 468 15.69 2.62 24.68
N VAL A 469 14.47 2.83 24.16
CA VAL A 469 13.87 4.16 24.00
C VAL A 469 13.70 4.88 25.33
N LEU A 470 13.29 4.15 26.40
CA LEU A 470 13.18 4.74 27.74
C LEU A 470 14.52 5.32 28.23
N ARG A 471 15.62 4.59 28.05
CA ARG A 471 16.95 5.08 28.46
C ARG A 471 17.40 6.28 27.63
N GLU A 472 17.35 6.17 26.31
CA GLU A 472 17.80 7.23 25.39
C GLU A 472 17.00 8.54 25.57
N LEU A 473 15.68 8.43 25.75
CA LEU A 473 14.85 9.61 26.01
C LEU A 473 15.13 10.19 27.40
N HIS A 474 15.29 9.36 28.42
CA HIS A 474 15.58 9.83 29.78
C HIS A 474 16.88 10.64 29.85
N GLU A 475 17.95 10.15 29.23
CA GLU A 475 19.22 10.87 29.13
C GLU A 475 19.04 12.26 28.47
N ARG A 476 18.26 12.36 27.40
CA ARG A 476 17.97 13.64 26.74
C ARG A 476 17.12 14.56 27.61
N LEU A 477 16.12 14.00 28.31
CA LEU A 477 15.23 14.76 29.19
C LEU A 477 15.96 15.37 30.37
N VAL A 478 16.87 14.63 31.01
CA VAL A 478 17.73 15.14 32.12
C VAL A 478 18.56 16.32 31.64
N GLY A 479 19.10 16.28 30.42
CA GLY A 479 19.85 17.41 29.83
C GLY A 479 19.02 18.66 29.55
N LEU A 480 17.68 18.56 29.55
CA LEU A 480 16.75 19.65 29.30
C LEU A 480 15.98 20.12 30.55
N GLU A 481 16.30 19.62 31.74
CA GLU A 481 15.56 19.95 32.95
C GLU A 481 15.50 21.45 33.25
N ARG A 482 14.37 21.86 33.81
CA ARG A 482 14.10 23.23 34.30
C ARG A 482 13.28 23.20 35.59
N LYS A 483 13.38 24.27 36.38
CA LYS A 483 12.76 24.35 37.72
C LYS A 483 11.23 24.55 37.70
N THR A 484 10.68 25.13 36.64
CA THR A 484 9.27 25.54 36.59
C THR A 484 8.56 24.90 35.39
N SER A 485 7.25 24.70 35.50
CA SER A 485 6.43 24.21 34.38
C SER A 485 6.60 25.07 33.11
N PRO A 486 6.74 24.48 31.95
CA PRO A 486 6.68 25.21 30.68
C PRO A 486 5.24 25.46 30.19
N PHE A 487 4.24 24.78 30.77
CA PHE A 487 2.86 24.89 30.37
C PHE A 487 2.17 26.13 30.95
N ASP A 488 1.36 26.78 30.11
CA ASP A 488 0.51 27.91 30.52
C ASP A 488 -0.80 27.46 31.21
N THR A 489 -1.03 26.15 31.29
CA THR A 489 -2.18 25.53 31.96
C THR A 489 -1.72 24.68 33.13
N ALA A 490 -2.55 24.56 34.17
CA ALA A 490 -2.27 23.64 35.25
C ALA A 490 -2.17 22.19 34.74
N VAL A 491 -1.20 21.46 35.25
CA VAL A 491 -1.01 20.05 34.95
C VAL A 491 -1.54 19.26 36.13
N GLU A 492 -2.66 18.59 35.95
CA GLU A 492 -3.16 17.62 36.93
C GLU A 492 -2.31 16.33 36.82
N SER A 493 -1.40 16.18 37.76
CA SER A 493 -0.58 14.97 37.86
C SER A 493 -0.54 14.50 39.30
N ASN A 494 -0.93 13.25 39.50
CA ASN A 494 -0.79 12.56 40.79
C ASN A 494 0.65 12.06 41.02
N MET A 495 1.61 12.49 40.20
CA MET A 495 3.00 12.05 40.20
C MET A 495 3.93 13.27 40.19
N HIS A 496 5.09 13.16 40.82
CA HIS A 496 6.07 14.24 40.82
C HIS A 496 6.57 14.53 39.40
N PRO A 497 6.26 15.73 38.84
CA PRO A 497 6.69 16.09 37.50
C PRO A 497 8.11 16.69 37.54
N HIS A 498 8.92 16.23 36.59
CA HIS A 498 10.18 16.85 36.20
C HIS A 498 9.94 17.68 34.95
N TRP A 499 10.17 18.98 35.02
CA TRP A 499 9.91 19.88 33.91
C TRP A 499 11.12 19.98 32.98
N VAL A 500 10.87 20.10 31.69
CA VAL A 500 11.94 20.25 30.69
C VAL A 500 11.69 21.44 29.77
N LYS A 501 12.75 21.95 29.15
CA LYS A 501 12.63 22.91 28.06
C LYS A 501 11.84 22.26 26.91
N PRO A 502 10.82 22.93 26.36
CA PRO A 502 9.94 22.35 25.32
C PRO A 502 10.64 22.31 23.95
N GLU A 503 11.60 21.42 23.78
CA GLU A 503 12.43 21.28 22.58
C GLU A 503 12.20 19.94 21.86
N LEU A 504 11.89 18.86 22.61
CA LEU A 504 11.68 17.53 22.05
C LEU A 504 10.26 17.37 21.51
N VAL A 505 10.16 16.90 20.27
CA VAL A 505 8.88 16.58 19.64
C VAL A 505 8.75 15.07 19.50
N VAL A 506 7.60 14.54 19.91
CA VAL A 506 7.24 13.12 19.84
C VAL A 506 5.95 12.94 19.06
N GLU A 507 5.83 11.84 18.36
CA GLU A 507 4.59 11.41 17.73
C GLU A 507 3.86 10.44 18.67
N VAL A 508 2.56 10.67 18.86
CA VAL A 508 1.72 9.89 19.77
C VAL A 508 0.43 9.51 19.07
N ARG A 509 0.07 8.23 19.12
CA ARG A 509 -1.25 7.73 18.72
C ARG A 509 -2.19 7.79 19.91
N PHE A 510 -3.45 8.10 19.69
CA PHE A 510 -4.49 8.15 20.71
C PHE A 510 -5.85 7.78 20.10
N THR A 511 -6.83 7.47 20.96
CA THR A 511 -8.15 7.03 20.48
C THR A 511 -9.08 8.20 20.17
N GLU A 512 -9.08 9.23 21.01
CA GLU A 512 -9.95 10.41 20.84
C GLU A 512 -9.45 11.58 21.69
N TRP A 513 -9.96 12.76 21.42
CA TRP A 513 -9.86 13.93 22.31
C TRP A 513 -11.00 13.90 23.33
N THR A 514 -10.67 14.09 24.62
CA THR A 514 -11.70 14.32 25.63
C THR A 514 -12.35 15.70 25.44
N ARG A 515 -13.45 15.97 26.17
CA ARG A 515 -14.10 17.30 26.18
C ARG A 515 -13.15 18.41 26.60
N ASP A 516 -12.23 18.10 27.50
CA ASP A 516 -11.21 19.03 28.03
C ASP A 516 -9.96 19.11 27.12
N LYS A 517 -10.03 18.52 25.93
CA LYS A 517 -8.94 18.46 24.94
C LYS A 517 -7.68 17.77 25.45
N LEU A 518 -7.86 16.73 26.26
CA LEU A 518 -6.80 15.81 26.67
C LEU A 518 -6.83 14.54 25.80
N LEU A 519 -5.67 13.90 25.66
CA LEU A 519 -5.50 12.65 24.89
C LEU A 519 -6.08 11.47 25.66
N ARG A 520 -6.88 10.64 24.99
CA ARG A 520 -7.38 9.38 25.54
C ARG A 520 -6.59 8.18 25.00
N HIS A 521 -6.14 7.29 25.90
CA HIS A 521 -5.31 6.12 25.62
C HIS A 521 -4.10 6.41 24.72
N PRO A 522 -3.26 7.40 25.06
CA PRO A 522 -2.12 7.74 24.24
C PRO A 522 -1.04 6.66 24.30
N ALA A 523 -0.40 6.40 23.14
CA ALA A 523 0.74 5.51 23.00
C ALA A 523 1.83 6.19 22.17
N TYR A 524 3.05 6.17 22.67
CA TYR A 524 4.23 6.70 22.00
C TYR A 524 4.50 5.92 20.70
N ILE A 525 4.76 6.64 19.60
CA ILE A 525 5.17 6.08 18.31
C ILE A 525 6.67 6.32 18.10
N GLY A 526 7.13 7.58 18.27
CA GLY A 526 8.50 7.90 17.97
C GLY A 526 8.90 9.35 18.25
N LEU A 527 10.21 9.62 18.22
CA LEU A 527 10.79 10.95 18.29
C LEU A 527 10.75 11.62 16.90
N ARG A 528 10.41 12.91 16.84
CA ARG A 528 10.31 13.70 15.60
C ARG A 528 11.38 14.80 15.54
N PRO A 529 12.65 14.46 15.31
CA PRO A 529 13.73 15.45 15.22
C PRO A 529 13.63 16.34 13.98
N ASP A 530 12.82 15.94 13.01
CA ASP A 530 12.48 16.69 11.79
C ASP A 530 11.52 17.86 12.06
N LYS A 531 10.94 17.95 13.25
CA LYS A 531 9.94 18.97 13.63
C LYS A 531 10.52 19.96 14.62
N ALA A 532 10.37 21.25 14.34
CA ALA A 532 10.66 22.29 15.32
C ALA A 532 9.51 22.39 16.33
N ALA A 533 9.80 22.35 17.62
CA ALA A 533 8.81 22.38 18.69
C ALA A 533 7.81 23.55 18.58
N LYS A 534 8.29 24.75 18.24
CA LYS A 534 7.46 25.96 18.04
C LYS A 534 6.41 25.82 16.92
N ASN A 535 6.56 24.85 16.03
CA ASN A 535 5.64 24.62 14.91
C ASN A 535 4.59 23.53 15.22
N VAL A 536 4.65 22.93 16.41
CA VAL A 536 3.70 21.89 16.84
C VAL A 536 2.48 22.57 17.44
N THR A 537 1.44 22.67 16.63
CA THR A 537 0.16 23.29 17.03
C THR A 537 -0.91 22.24 17.28
N LEU A 538 -1.89 22.58 18.10
CA LEU A 538 -3.04 21.71 18.32
C LEU A 538 -3.83 21.58 17.01
N GLU A 539 -3.83 20.38 16.43
CA GLU A 539 -4.63 20.06 15.24
C GLU A 539 -6.02 19.58 15.67
N LEU A 540 -7.00 20.41 15.49
CA LEU A 540 -8.41 20.05 15.62
C LEU A 540 -9.03 19.98 14.21
N PRO A 541 -9.96 19.04 13.95
CA PRO A 541 -10.61 18.91 12.67
C PRO A 541 -11.39 20.18 12.29
N ALA A 542 -11.26 20.61 11.05
CA ALA A 542 -12.06 21.69 10.50
C ALA A 542 -13.42 21.15 10.02
N ARG A 543 -14.53 21.72 10.46
CA ARG A 543 -15.84 21.40 9.88
C ARG A 543 -15.85 21.74 8.39
N VAL A 544 -16.10 20.75 7.55
CA VAL A 544 -16.39 20.96 6.13
C VAL A 544 -17.83 21.50 6.06
N ARG A 545 -18.00 22.74 5.65
CA ARG A 545 -19.30 23.17 5.12
C ARG A 545 -19.39 22.56 3.73
N THR A 546 -20.19 21.52 3.56
CA THR A 546 -20.70 21.12 2.23
C THR A 546 -21.50 22.30 1.70
N ALA A 547 -21.07 22.84 0.57
CA ALA A 547 -21.77 23.89 -0.15
C ALA A 547 -23.03 23.31 -0.80
#